data_fbcdba0f2692bb5a0594d144d043a8bb
#
_entry.id   fbcdba0f2692bb5a0594d144d043a8bb
#
_cell.length_a   1.000
_cell.length_b   1.000
_cell.length_c   1.000
_cell.angle_alpha   90.00
_cell.angle_beta   90.00
_cell.angle_gamma   90.00
#
_symmetry.space_group_name_H-M   'P 1'
#
loop_
_entity.id
_entity.type
_entity.pdbx_description
1 polymer ?
#
loop_
_entity_poly.entity_id
_entity_poly.type
_entity_poly.pdbx_seq_one_letter_code
_entity_poly.pdbx_strand_id
1 'polypeptide(L)'
;MHKPKAIAIIPARGGSKRIPRKNIKLFHSKPLIAYSIQTALSSGVFEKVIVSTDDEEIAEVAREYGAQVPFMRSKELSDDFATTGDVVADVIQKLKAQGEEFDYVCTIYATAPLLQKEYLQEAFEKLQNSDAKVAFSATSMPFPIQRTFKLTKDGRCEMFWPEHFRTRSQDLEEAYQDAGQFYWEKVGEPRNDILFCHDAIPIILPRHLVQDIDTLEDWERAEILFNLLHKDRFDEWNTLKKKLHQKEEVIHFKEGEVYFLSVGKNIGYEVYGKAELFLRPVLVYKKLTKQTFLGIPLTSQTKEGSFYFSFNYKQGKTSTAMFHQIRVFDIKRSEYYSGKISKNTMKNLKIALKEFMKFTSSEEEDRPTRAK
;
A
#
# COMPACT_ATOMS: atom_id res chain seq x y z
N MET A 1 -5.58 21.01 23.37
CA MET A 1 -6.72 20.36 22.68
C MET A 1 -6.52 18.86 22.78
N HIS A 2 -7.54 18.11 23.18
CA HIS A 2 -7.48 16.64 23.20
C HIS A 2 -7.35 16.15 21.75
N LYS A 3 -6.33 15.33 21.47
CA LYS A 3 -6.20 14.69 20.16
C LYS A 3 -7.23 13.56 20.11
N PRO A 4 -8.15 13.56 19.12
CA PRO A 4 -9.18 12.52 19.05
C PRO A 4 -8.54 11.14 18.85
N LYS A 5 -9.04 10.17 19.59
CA LYS A 5 -8.58 8.79 19.56
C LYS A 5 -9.41 7.96 18.60
N ALA A 6 -8.73 7.30 17.67
CA ALA A 6 -9.36 6.47 16.67
C ALA A 6 -8.86 5.02 16.72
N ILE A 7 -9.77 4.06 16.50
CA ILE A 7 -9.48 2.63 16.44
C ILE A 7 -9.96 2.03 15.13
N ALA A 8 -9.16 1.12 14.54
CA ALA A 8 -9.62 0.25 13.47
C ALA A 8 -10.05 -1.10 14.00
N ILE A 9 -11.21 -1.58 13.57
CA ILE A 9 -11.71 -2.93 13.85
C ILE A 9 -11.90 -3.65 12.51
N ILE A 10 -11.27 -4.83 12.38
CA ILE A 10 -11.32 -5.67 11.19
C ILE A 10 -12.04 -6.97 11.53
N PRO A 11 -13.35 -7.09 11.24
CA PRO A 11 -14.10 -8.33 11.44
C PRO A 11 -13.65 -9.42 10.47
N ALA A 12 -13.24 -10.58 10.99
CA ALA A 12 -12.76 -11.70 10.19
C ALA A 12 -13.18 -13.04 10.78
N ARG A 13 -14.36 -13.55 10.38
CA ARG A 13 -14.83 -14.87 10.87
C ARG A 13 -14.18 -16.03 10.12
N GLY A 14 -14.03 -17.19 10.79
CA GLY A 14 -13.49 -18.43 10.21
C GLY A 14 -14.43 -19.09 9.19
N GLY A 15 -15.74 -18.91 9.34
CA GLY A 15 -16.82 -19.62 8.63
C GLY A 15 -17.13 -19.12 7.21
N SER A 16 -16.13 -18.80 6.37
CA SER A 16 -16.36 -18.38 4.98
C SER A 16 -16.83 -19.56 4.12
N LYS A 17 -18.06 -19.49 3.57
CA LYS A 17 -18.70 -20.61 2.84
C LYS A 17 -18.37 -20.64 1.34
N ARG A 18 -18.41 -19.47 0.66
CA ARG A 18 -18.22 -19.35 -0.80
C ARG A 18 -16.74 -19.49 -1.21
N ILE A 19 -15.83 -18.98 -0.41
CA ILE A 19 -14.39 -19.16 -0.57
C ILE A 19 -13.87 -19.67 0.77
N PRO A 20 -13.51 -20.96 0.90
CA PRO A 20 -13.01 -21.52 2.15
C PRO A 20 -11.78 -20.77 2.67
N ARG A 21 -11.76 -20.44 3.97
CA ARG A 21 -10.66 -19.72 4.64
C ARG A 21 -10.32 -18.38 3.98
N LYS A 22 -11.30 -17.67 3.37
CA LYS A 22 -11.13 -16.47 2.54
C LYS A 22 -10.17 -15.45 3.16
N ASN A 23 -10.32 -15.14 4.45
CA ASN A 23 -9.57 -14.08 5.12
C ASN A 23 -8.06 -14.35 5.19
N ILE A 24 -7.64 -15.62 5.25
CA ILE A 24 -6.22 -16.03 5.31
C ILE A 24 -5.75 -16.78 4.07
N LYS A 25 -6.62 -16.95 3.08
CA LYS A 25 -6.22 -17.47 1.76
C LYS A 25 -5.19 -16.52 1.15
N LEU A 26 -4.14 -17.09 0.55
CA LEU A 26 -3.09 -16.30 -0.11
C LEU A 26 -3.67 -15.56 -1.32
N PHE A 27 -3.60 -14.23 -1.24
CA PHE A 27 -3.87 -13.31 -2.33
C PHE A 27 -2.51 -12.76 -2.78
N HIS A 28 -2.06 -13.11 -3.98
CA HIS A 28 -0.65 -12.98 -4.39
C HIS A 28 0.28 -13.68 -3.38
N SER A 29 1.11 -12.95 -2.66
CA SER A 29 2.12 -13.53 -1.76
C SER A 29 1.77 -13.42 -0.27
N LYS A 30 0.57 -12.94 0.09
CA LYS A 30 0.18 -12.66 1.48
C LYS A 30 -1.24 -13.13 1.77
N PRO A 31 -1.58 -13.49 3.02
CA PRO A 31 -2.97 -13.67 3.44
C PRO A 31 -3.82 -12.44 3.11
N LEU A 32 -5.06 -12.62 2.64
CA LEU A 32 -5.92 -11.53 2.20
C LEU A 32 -6.10 -10.44 3.27
N ILE A 33 -6.33 -10.83 4.51
CA ILE A 33 -6.49 -9.90 5.65
C ILE A 33 -5.25 -9.01 5.89
N ALA A 34 -4.06 -9.49 5.53
CA ALA A 34 -2.81 -8.77 5.76
C ALA A 34 -2.76 -7.42 5.02
N TYR A 35 -3.43 -7.31 3.88
CA TYR A 35 -3.53 -6.05 3.13
C TYR A 35 -4.29 -5.00 3.91
N SER A 36 -5.46 -5.33 4.44
CA SER A 36 -6.28 -4.43 5.26
C SER A 36 -5.55 -4.02 6.55
N ILE A 37 -4.90 -4.97 7.23
CA ILE A 37 -4.11 -4.68 8.44
C ILE A 37 -2.97 -3.71 8.13
N GLN A 38 -2.15 -3.99 7.10
CA GLN A 38 -1.01 -3.17 6.74
C GLN A 38 -1.41 -1.78 6.28
N THR A 39 -2.52 -1.66 5.54
CA THR A 39 -3.07 -0.36 5.12
C THR A 39 -3.54 0.44 6.33
N ALA A 40 -4.27 -0.17 7.27
CA ALA A 40 -4.70 0.47 8.50
C ALA A 40 -3.49 0.97 9.32
N LEU A 41 -2.49 0.12 9.59
CA LEU A 41 -1.28 0.49 10.33
C LEU A 41 -0.48 1.61 9.63
N SER A 42 -0.34 1.53 8.31
CA SER A 42 0.42 2.52 7.54
C SER A 42 -0.30 3.85 7.36
N SER A 43 -1.60 3.93 7.62
CA SER A 43 -2.37 5.16 7.56
C SER A 43 -1.96 6.18 8.65
N GLY A 44 -1.49 5.69 9.81
CA GLY A 44 -1.04 6.51 10.93
C GLY A 44 -2.16 7.27 11.66
N VAL A 45 -3.44 6.97 11.39
CA VAL A 45 -4.60 7.64 12.02
C VAL A 45 -5.15 6.86 13.22
N PHE A 46 -4.81 5.58 13.35
CA PHE A 46 -5.32 4.72 14.42
C PHE A 46 -4.34 4.60 15.59
N GLU A 47 -4.85 4.63 16.81
CA GLU A 47 -4.09 4.25 18.00
C GLU A 47 -3.92 2.72 18.08
N LYS A 48 -4.95 1.98 17.65
CA LYS A 48 -4.97 0.52 17.63
C LYS A 48 -5.61 0.00 16.35
N VAL A 49 -5.11 -1.13 15.88
CA VAL A 49 -5.72 -1.93 14.81
C VAL A 49 -6.03 -3.30 15.40
N ILE A 50 -7.32 -3.60 15.52
CA ILE A 50 -7.84 -4.84 16.12
C ILE A 50 -8.49 -5.70 15.07
N VAL A 51 -8.17 -7.00 15.08
CA VAL A 51 -8.91 -8.02 14.35
C VAL A 51 -9.86 -8.73 15.32
N SER A 52 -11.14 -8.77 14.98
CA SER A 52 -12.16 -9.53 15.72
C SER A 52 -12.45 -10.82 14.97
N THR A 53 -12.08 -11.96 15.56
CA THR A 53 -12.24 -13.28 14.96
C THR A 53 -12.63 -14.33 15.99
N ASP A 54 -13.30 -15.39 15.54
CA ASP A 54 -13.65 -16.62 16.27
C ASP A 54 -12.67 -17.77 15.98
N ASP A 55 -11.64 -17.52 15.18
CA ASP A 55 -10.74 -18.53 14.63
C ASP A 55 -9.29 -18.22 15.02
N GLU A 56 -8.62 -19.18 15.69
CA GLU A 56 -7.28 -18.95 16.22
C GLU A 56 -6.22 -18.81 15.12
N GLU A 57 -6.35 -19.53 13.98
CA GLU A 57 -5.41 -19.39 12.87
C GLU A 57 -5.50 -17.97 12.25
N ILE A 58 -6.71 -17.41 12.14
CA ILE A 58 -6.88 -16.01 11.70
C ILE A 58 -6.27 -15.06 12.74
N ALA A 59 -6.42 -15.35 14.03
CA ALA A 59 -5.86 -14.55 15.11
C ALA A 59 -4.31 -14.55 15.08
N GLU A 60 -3.68 -15.71 14.85
CA GLU A 60 -2.23 -15.82 14.70
C GLU A 60 -1.73 -15.02 13.51
N VAL A 61 -2.34 -15.20 12.34
CA VAL A 61 -2.02 -14.42 11.14
C VAL A 61 -2.18 -12.93 11.40
N ALA A 62 -3.26 -12.51 12.06
CA ALA A 62 -3.48 -11.10 12.36
C ALA A 62 -2.37 -10.50 13.24
N ARG A 63 -1.93 -11.23 14.27
CA ARG A 63 -0.82 -10.83 15.16
C ARG A 63 0.51 -10.76 14.40
N GLU A 64 0.79 -11.72 13.52
CA GLU A 64 1.99 -11.73 12.66
C GLU A 64 2.09 -10.47 11.80
N TYR A 65 0.95 -9.99 11.28
CA TYR A 65 0.91 -8.76 10.47
C TYR A 65 0.75 -7.47 11.27
N GLY A 66 0.79 -7.54 12.61
CA GLY A 66 0.87 -6.39 13.51
C GLY A 66 -0.47 -5.91 14.08
N ALA A 67 -1.58 -6.59 13.82
CA ALA A 67 -2.85 -6.29 14.46
C ALA A 67 -2.92 -6.90 15.87
N GLN A 68 -3.76 -6.32 16.74
CA GLN A 68 -4.07 -6.87 18.05
C GLN A 68 -5.31 -7.76 17.95
N VAL A 69 -5.31 -8.84 18.72
CA VAL A 69 -6.49 -9.72 18.95
C VAL A 69 -6.65 -9.89 20.46
N PRO A 70 -7.22 -8.87 21.13
CA PRO A 70 -7.31 -8.90 22.60
C PRO A 70 -8.37 -9.86 23.12
N PHE A 71 -9.36 -10.19 22.30
CA PHE A 71 -10.46 -11.10 22.63
C PHE A 71 -10.78 -12.01 21.45
N MET A 72 -11.07 -13.27 21.73
CA MET A 72 -11.74 -14.12 20.75
C MET A 72 -13.22 -13.76 20.70
N ARG A 73 -13.78 -13.73 19.50
CA ARG A 73 -15.20 -13.45 19.27
C ARG A 73 -16.05 -14.61 19.78
N SER A 74 -17.17 -14.30 20.43
CA SER A 74 -18.11 -15.33 20.88
C SER A 74 -18.81 -16.02 19.70
N LYS A 75 -19.36 -17.21 19.95
CA LYS A 75 -20.07 -17.98 18.92
C LYS A 75 -21.36 -17.28 18.46
N GLU A 76 -22.03 -16.57 19.37
CA GLU A 76 -23.26 -15.82 19.10
C GLU A 76 -23.01 -14.66 18.12
N LEU A 77 -21.81 -14.08 18.14
CA LEU A 77 -21.40 -13.00 17.22
C LEU A 77 -20.66 -13.51 15.97
N SER A 78 -20.60 -14.83 15.79
CA SER A 78 -19.88 -15.48 14.67
C SER A 78 -20.81 -16.24 13.74
N ASP A 79 -22.11 -16.26 14.01
CA ASP A 79 -23.13 -16.86 13.16
C ASP A 79 -23.45 -16.00 11.91
N ASP A 80 -24.43 -16.46 11.10
CA ASP A 80 -24.83 -15.76 9.88
C ASP A 80 -25.79 -14.59 10.14
N PHE A 81 -26.26 -14.40 11.37
CA PHE A 81 -27.24 -13.37 11.75
C PHE A 81 -26.58 -12.16 12.41
N ALA A 82 -25.43 -12.36 13.06
CA ALA A 82 -24.68 -11.27 13.67
C ALA A 82 -24.21 -10.26 12.63
N THR A 83 -24.60 -9.01 12.83
CA THR A 83 -24.20 -7.92 11.92
C THR A 83 -22.76 -7.46 12.22
N THR A 84 -22.14 -6.81 11.25
CA THR A 84 -20.83 -6.17 11.48
C THR A 84 -20.89 -5.12 12.59
N GLY A 85 -22.05 -4.41 12.72
CA GLY A 85 -22.29 -3.45 13.79
C GLY A 85 -22.25 -4.08 15.17
N ASP A 86 -22.87 -5.26 15.35
CA ASP A 86 -22.87 -5.99 16.63
C ASP A 86 -21.46 -6.39 17.05
N VAL A 87 -20.64 -6.84 16.08
CA VAL A 87 -19.22 -7.19 16.32
C VAL A 87 -18.40 -5.98 16.75
N VAL A 88 -18.60 -4.83 16.11
CA VAL A 88 -17.90 -3.59 16.46
C VAL A 88 -18.33 -3.10 17.85
N ALA A 89 -19.62 -3.12 18.15
CA ALA A 89 -20.15 -2.72 19.44
C ALA A 89 -19.59 -3.59 20.59
N ASP A 90 -19.52 -4.90 20.40
CA ASP A 90 -18.93 -5.85 21.37
C ASP A 90 -17.45 -5.52 21.67
N VAL A 91 -16.65 -5.28 20.62
CA VAL A 91 -15.23 -4.92 20.80
C VAL A 91 -15.08 -3.59 21.53
N ILE A 92 -15.85 -2.55 21.18
CA ILE A 92 -15.81 -1.24 21.84
C ILE A 92 -16.23 -1.37 23.30
N GLN A 93 -17.29 -2.14 23.60
CA GLN A 93 -17.75 -2.35 24.96
C GLN A 93 -16.70 -3.07 25.82
N LYS A 94 -16.04 -4.11 25.28
CA LYS A 94 -14.98 -4.84 25.99
C LYS A 94 -13.77 -3.96 26.28
N LEU A 95 -13.36 -3.11 25.33
CA LEU A 95 -12.28 -2.16 25.53
C LEU A 95 -12.62 -1.10 26.59
N LYS A 96 -13.85 -0.59 26.56
CA LYS A 96 -14.34 0.35 27.56
C LYS A 96 -14.35 -0.26 28.96
N ALA A 97 -14.71 -1.54 29.10
CA ALA A 97 -14.62 -2.27 30.36
C ALA A 97 -13.18 -2.42 30.89
N GLN A 98 -12.17 -2.31 30.01
CA GLN A 98 -10.74 -2.28 30.36
C GLN A 98 -10.20 -0.85 30.57
N GLY A 99 -11.06 0.17 30.53
CA GLY A 99 -10.68 1.59 30.71
C GLY A 99 -10.14 2.25 29.44
N GLU A 100 -10.34 1.64 28.26
CA GLU A 100 -9.92 2.21 26.98
C GLU A 100 -11.12 2.81 26.25
N GLU A 101 -11.07 4.11 26.01
CA GLU A 101 -12.12 4.85 25.30
C GLU A 101 -11.56 5.48 24.02
N PHE A 102 -12.40 5.47 22.99
CA PHE A 102 -12.12 6.01 21.66
C PHE A 102 -13.25 6.94 21.23
N ASP A 103 -12.90 8.00 20.48
CA ASP A 103 -13.86 8.95 19.94
C ASP A 103 -14.42 8.49 18.59
N TYR A 104 -13.60 7.75 17.82
CA TYR A 104 -13.92 7.27 16.48
C TYR A 104 -13.56 5.80 16.31
N VAL A 105 -14.37 5.09 15.56
CA VAL A 105 -14.11 3.71 15.12
C VAL A 105 -14.19 3.62 13.60
N CYS A 106 -13.25 2.90 13.01
CA CYS A 106 -13.29 2.53 11.60
C CYS A 106 -13.42 1.02 11.46
N THR A 107 -14.52 0.58 10.93
CA THR A 107 -14.68 -0.81 10.49
C THR A 107 -14.01 -0.96 9.13
N ILE A 108 -13.03 -1.87 9.00
CA ILE A 108 -12.35 -2.17 7.75
C ILE A 108 -12.61 -3.63 7.40
N TYR A 109 -13.07 -3.90 6.18
CA TYR A 109 -13.30 -5.27 5.76
C TYR A 109 -11.98 -6.01 5.53
N ALA A 110 -11.90 -7.23 6.05
CA ALA A 110 -10.73 -8.11 5.90
C ALA A 110 -10.41 -8.46 4.42
N THR A 111 -11.41 -8.29 3.57
CA THR A 111 -11.39 -8.66 2.14
C THR A 111 -11.20 -7.46 1.21
N ALA A 112 -10.50 -6.41 1.67
CA ALA A 112 -10.27 -5.18 0.93
C ALA A 112 -8.79 -5.01 0.48
N PRO A 113 -8.23 -5.87 -0.40
CA PRO A 113 -6.82 -5.81 -0.78
C PRO A 113 -6.44 -4.58 -1.63
N LEU A 114 -7.43 -3.89 -2.17
CA LEU A 114 -7.25 -2.68 -3.00
C LEU A 114 -7.35 -1.38 -2.18
N LEU A 115 -7.62 -1.47 -0.88
CA LEU A 115 -7.74 -0.33 0.03
C LEU A 115 -6.46 0.49 0.06
N GLN A 116 -6.58 1.81 -0.07
CA GLN A 116 -5.48 2.75 0.02
C GLN A 116 -5.60 3.60 1.30
N LYS A 117 -4.47 3.83 1.97
CA LYS A 117 -4.43 4.56 3.24
C LYS A 117 -4.89 6.02 3.12
N GLU A 118 -4.71 6.62 1.95
CA GLU A 118 -5.09 8.00 1.66
C GLU A 118 -6.59 8.22 1.82
N TYR A 119 -7.41 7.25 1.44
CA TYR A 119 -8.87 7.33 1.60
C TYR A 119 -9.32 7.12 3.05
N LEU A 120 -8.59 6.33 3.84
CA LEU A 120 -8.84 6.24 5.29
C LEU A 120 -8.57 7.58 5.98
N GLN A 121 -7.48 8.25 5.59
CA GLN A 121 -7.10 9.56 6.10
C GLN A 121 -8.11 10.65 5.69
N GLU A 122 -8.49 10.68 4.40
CA GLU A 122 -9.48 11.62 3.86
C GLU A 122 -10.83 11.48 4.57
N ALA A 123 -11.30 10.24 4.75
CA ALA A 123 -12.56 9.96 5.43
C ALA A 123 -12.54 10.46 6.87
N PHE A 124 -11.47 10.19 7.60
CA PHE A 124 -11.30 10.63 8.98
C PHE A 124 -11.27 12.15 9.09
N GLU A 125 -10.52 12.83 8.23
CA GLU A 125 -10.46 14.29 8.19
C GLU A 125 -11.84 14.92 7.90
N LYS A 126 -12.55 14.41 6.89
CA LYS A 126 -13.88 14.91 6.55
C LYS A 126 -14.89 14.70 7.68
N LEU A 127 -14.86 13.53 8.31
CA LEU A 127 -15.76 13.22 9.43
C LEU A 127 -15.49 14.13 10.65
N GLN A 128 -14.22 14.42 10.95
CA GLN A 128 -13.84 15.30 12.05
C GLN A 128 -14.27 16.76 11.81
N ASN A 129 -14.24 17.21 10.56
CA ASN A 129 -14.51 18.60 10.17
C ASN A 129 -15.96 18.85 9.75
N SER A 130 -16.87 17.93 10.05
CA SER A 130 -18.28 18.01 9.71
C SER A 130 -19.20 17.60 10.89
N ASP A 131 -20.47 17.86 10.75
CA ASP A 131 -21.54 17.38 11.63
C ASP A 131 -21.98 15.95 11.30
N ALA A 132 -21.52 15.38 10.19
CA ALA A 132 -21.82 14.01 9.81
C ALA A 132 -21.42 13.00 10.89
N LYS A 133 -22.16 11.90 10.96
CA LYS A 133 -21.97 10.84 11.94
C LYS A 133 -21.14 9.68 11.41
N VAL A 134 -21.18 9.48 10.08
CA VAL A 134 -20.51 8.39 9.36
C VAL A 134 -19.77 8.94 8.14
N ALA A 135 -18.61 8.35 7.81
CA ALA A 135 -17.97 8.48 6.51
C ALA A 135 -17.60 7.07 6.00
N PHE A 136 -17.95 6.75 4.76
CA PHE A 136 -17.79 5.40 4.23
C PHE A 136 -17.25 5.40 2.79
N SER A 137 -16.67 4.27 2.40
CA SER A 137 -16.18 4.05 1.05
C SER A 137 -17.33 3.84 0.06
N ALA A 138 -17.34 4.59 -1.03
CA ALA A 138 -18.32 4.46 -2.10
C ALA A 138 -17.63 4.53 -3.47
N THR A 139 -18.30 4.09 -4.53
CA THR A 139 -17.83 4.23 -5.91
C THR A 139 -18.99 4.49 -6.86
N SER A 140 -18.70 5.10 -8.02
CA SER A 140 -19.72 5.31 -9.03
C SER A 140 -20.15 4.00 -9.69
N MET A 141 -21.43 3.89 -10.04
CA MET A 141 -21.93 2.78 -10.84
C MET A 141 -21.29 2.79 -12.25
N PRO A 142 -20.88 1.64 -12.80
CA PRO A 142 -20.27 1.58 -14.13
C PRO A 142 -21.26 1.94 -15.26
N PHE A 143 -22.55 1.76 -15.02
CA PHE A 143 -23.64 2.05 -15.92
C PHE A 143 -24.80 2.69 -15.17
N PRO A 144 -25.65 3.52 -15.84
CA PRO A 144 -26.84 4.09 -15.21
C PRO A 144 -27.76 2.99 -14.67
N ILE A 145 -28.11 3.07 -13.39
CA ILE A 145 -29.02 2.11 -12.75
C ILE A 145 -30.40 2.08 -13.40
N GLN A 146 -30.83 3.22 -13.94
CA GLN A 146 -32.12 3.37 -14.64
C GLN A 146 -32.20 2.52 -15.93
N ARG A 147 -31.05 2.00 -16.41
CA ARG A 147 -30.96 1.09 -17.56
C ARG A 147 -30.93 -0.39 -17.17
N THR A 148 -31.12 -0.71 -15.89
CA THR A 148 -31.15 -2.09 -15.44
C THR A 148 -32.52 -2.73 -15.66
N PHE A 149 -32.53 -4.05 -15.76
CA PHE A 149 -33.74 -4.83 -15.96
C PHE A 149 -33.69 -6.13 -15.16
N LYS A 150 -34.82 -6.68 -14.85
CA LYS A 150 -34.97 -8.01 -14.25
C LYS A 150 -35.28 -9.05 -15.31
N LEU A 151 -34.98 -10.31 -15.04
CA LEU A 151 -35.46 -11.43 -15.81
C LEU A 151 -36.81 -11.89 -15.26
N THR A 152 -37.78 -12.03 -16.14
CA THR A 152 -39.09 -12.63 -15.83
C THR A 152 -38.97 -14.16 -15.73
N LYS A 153 -39.97 -14.84 -15.19
CA LYS A 153 -39.97 -16.30 -15.03
C LYS A 153 -39.82 -17.06 -16.34
N ASP A 154 -40.25 -16.48 -17.45
CA ASP A 154 -40.16 -17.00 -18.81
C ASP A 154 -38.89 -16.56 -19.55
N GLY A 155 -37.91 -15.96 -18.83
CA GLY A 155 -36.60 -15.61 -19.37
C GLY A 155 -36.56 -14.33 -20.21
N ARG A 156 -37.61 -13.51 -20.17
CA ARG A 156 -37.65 -12.21 -20.83
C ARG A 156 -37.16 -11.09 -19.92
N CYS A 157 -36.86 -9.92 -20.51
CA CYS A 157 -36.41 -8.76 -19.75
C CYS A 157 -37.58 -7.79 -19.48
N GLU A 158 -37.53 -7.16 -18.29
CA GLU A 158 -38.43 -6.10 -17.87
C GLU A 158 -37.65 -5.04 -17.14
N MET A 159 -37.64 -3.77 -17.63
CA MET A 159 -36.91 -2.67 -17.00
C MET A 159 -37.49 -2.33 -15.63
N PHE A 160 -36.60 -1.96 -14.68
CA PHE A 160 -37.03 -1.42 -13.40
C PHE A 160 -37.62 -0.01 -13.53
N TRP A 161 -37.14 0.78 -14.52
CA TRP A 161 -37.58 2.15 -14.82
C TRP A 161 -37.89 2.32 -16.29
N PRO A 162 -39.07 1.85 -16.80
CA PRO A 162 -39.43 1.90 -18.19
C PRO A 162 -39.49 3.32 -18.79
N GLU A 163 -39.77 4.31 -17.96
CA GLU A 163 -39.81 5.74 -18.33
C GLU A 163 -38.48 6.23 -18.90
N HIS A 164 -37.34 5.63 -18.49
CA HIS A 164 -36.00 5.98 -18.97
C HIS A 164 -35.55 5.19 -20.22
N PHE A 165 -36.44 4.41 -20.86
CA PHE A 165 -36.08 3.63 -22.04
C PHE A 165 -35.46 4.48 -23.17
N ARG A 166 -35.99 5.68 -23.41
CA ARG A 166 -35.51 6.60 -24.45
C ARG A 166 -34.54 7.68 -23.95
N THR A 167 -34.29 7.78 -22.65
CA THR A 167 -33.39 8.79 -22.08
C THR A 167 -31.95 8.42 -22.42
N ARG A 168 -31.15 9.38 -22.91
CA ARG A 168 -29.73 9.15 -23.19
C ARG A 168 -28.98 8.91 -21.88
N SER A 169 -27.97 8.02 -21.89
CA SER A 169 -27.22 7.67 -20.67
C SER A 169 -26.57 8.86 -19.98
N GLN A 170 -26.12 9.84 -20.74
CA GLN A 170 -25.51 11.07 -20.24
C GLN A 170 -26.48 12.06 -19.58
N ASP A 171 -27.78 11.89 -19.79
CA ASP A 171 -28.83 12.74 -19.24
C ASP A 171 -29.49 12.07 -18.00
N LEU A 172 -29.02 10.87 -17.63
CA LEU A 172 -29.48 10.15 -16.43
C LEU A 172 -28.68 10.57 -15.22
N GLU A 173 -29.31 10.60 -14.06
CA GLU A 173 -28.65 10.89 -12.79
C GLU A 173 -27.57 9.85 -12.49
N GLU A 174 -26.40 10.33 -12.08
CA GLU A 174 -25.28 9.47 -11.68
C GLU A 174 -25.59 8.77 -10.35
N ALA A 175 -25.36 7.47 -10.30
CA ALA A 175 -25.58 6.67 -9.11
C ALA A 175 -24.25 6.15 -8.54
N TYR A 176 -24.24 5.97 -7.23
CA TYR A 176 -23.13 5.45 -6.47
C TYR A 176 -23.56 4.21 -5.71
N GLN A 177 -22.58 3.38 -5.35
CA GLN A 177 -22.78 2.19 -4.52
C GLN A 177 -21.77 2.13 -3.41
N ASP A 178 -22.06 1.39 -2.36
CA ASP A 178 -21.11 1.03 -1.32
C ASP A 178 -19.92 0.28 -1.95
N ALA A 179 -18.70 0.69 -1.57
CA ALA A 179 -17.48 0.04 -2.03
C ALA A 179 -17.06 -1.14 -1.15
N GLY A 180 -17.69 -1.33 0.02
CA GLY A 180 -17.47 -2.47 0.91
C GLY A 180 -16.05 -2.55 1.46
N GLN A 181 -15.37 -1.41 1.68
CA GLN A 181 -13.99 -1.42 2.15
C GLN A 181 -13.85 -0.92 3.59
N PHE A 182 -14.40 0.25 3.91
CA PHE A 182 -14.32 0.83 5.24
C PHE A 182 -15.51 1.74 5.58
N TYR A 183 -15.75 1.86 6.90
CA TYR A 183 -16.82 2.67 7.46
C TYR A 183 -16.31 3.32 8.76
N TRP A 184 -16.20 4.65 8.75
CA TRP A 184 -15.86 5.46 9.90
C TRP A 184 -17.09 5.94 10.63
N GLU A 185 -17.10 5.88 11.96
CA GLU A 185 -18.22 6.27 12.82
C GLU A 185 -17.71 7.05 14.03
N LYS A 186 -18.51 7.98 14.54
CA LYS A 186 -18.35 8.52 15.89
C LYS A 186 -18.83 7.45 16.87
N VAL A 187 -18.05 7.13 17.89
CA VAL A 187 -18.41 6.07 18.85
C VAL A 187 -19.71 6.43 19.57
N GLY A 188 -20.66 5.50 19.59
CA GLY A 188 -22.01 5.69 20.17
C GLY A 188 -23.09 6.02 19.13
N GLU A 189 -22.73 6.29 17.89
CA GLU A 189 -23.71 6.49 16.81
C GLU A 189 -23.94 5.15 16.06
N PRO A 190 -25.18 4.67 15.96
CA PRO A 190 -25.47 3.39 15.30
C PRO A 190 -25.36 3.51 13.78
N ARG A 191 -24.46 2.74 13.15
CA ARG A 191 -24.23 2.75 11.70
C ARG A 191 -25.46 2.35 10.89
N ASN A 192 -26.18 1.34 11.34
CA ASN A 192 -27.27 0.77 10.56
C ASN A 192 -28.41 1.75 10.31
N ASP A 193 -28.56 2.78 11.13
CA ASP A 193 -29.64 3.74 11.04
C ASP A 193 -29.29 5.00 10.23
N ILE A 194 -27.98 5.19 9.91
CA ILE A 194 -27.48 6.44 9.30
C ILE A 194 -26.66 6.24 8.02
N LEU A 195 -26.44 5.01 7.59
CA LEU A 195 -25.78 4.73 6.31
C LEU A 195 -26.74 5.04 5.15
N PHE A 196 -26.25 5.71 4.10
CA PHE A 196 -27.02 6.18 2.93
C PHE A 196 -28.06 7.28 3.25
N CYS A 197 -27.89 8.01 4.35
CA CYS A 197 -28.73 9.16 4.68
C CYS A 197 -27.93 10.47 4.69
N HIS A 198 -28.61 11.56 5.03
CA HIS A 198 -28.00 12.90 5.04
C HIS A 198 -26.83 13.05 6.02
N ASP A 199 -26.79 12.25 7.09
CA ASP A 199 -25.74 12.29 8.12
C ASP A 199 -24.50 11.46 7.73
N ALA A 200 -24.41 10.96 6.48
CA ALA A 200 -23.31 10.14 5.98
C ALA A 200 -22.55 10.83 4.86
N ILE A 201 -21.21 10.78 4.90
CA ILE A 201 -20.30 11.29 3.87
C ILE A 201 -19.74 10.13 3.06
N PRO A 202 -20.07 9.99 1.77
CA PRO A 202 -19.40 9.03 0.91
C PRO A 202 -18.01 9.54 0.48
N ILE A 203 -17.02 8.67 0.58
CA ILE A 203 -15.68 8.88 0.02
C ILE A 203 -15.64 8.13 -1.30
N ILE A 204 -15.59 8.87 -2.40
CA ILE A 204 -15.73 8.29 -3.73
C ILE A 204 -14.39 7.74 -4.21
N LEU A 205 -14.29 6.43 -4.27
CA LEU A 205 -13.12 5.71 -4.76
C LEU A 205 -13.22 5.50 -6.28
N PRO A 206 -12.10 5.59 -7.00
CA PRO A 206 -12.03 5.13 -8.39
C PRO A 206 -12.45 3.66 -8.51
N ARG A 207 -13.24 3.31 -9.51
CA ARG A 207 -13.78 1.94 -9.71
C ARG A 207 -12.73 0.84 -9.76
N HIS A 208 -11.53 1.14 -10.26
CA HIS A 208 -10.42 0.17 -10.30
C HIS A 208 -9.80 -0.12 -8.92
N LEU A 209 -10.18 0.62 -7.87
CA LEU A 209 -9.82 0.36 -6.47
C LEU A 209 -10.89 -0.41 -5.71
N VAL A 210 -11.97 -0.80 -6.37
CA VAL A 210 -13.13 -1.40 -5.70
C VAL A 210 -13.44 -2.77 -6.29
N GLN A 211 -13.40 -3.79 -5.44
CA GLN A 211 -13.90 -5.13 -5.71
C GLN A 211 -14.28 -5.78 -4.38
N ASP A 212 -15.56 -6.02 -4.20
CA ASP A 212 -16.04 -6.90 -3.15
C ASP A 212 -15.79 -8.36 -3.56
N ILE A 213 -15.15 -9.13 -2.66
CA ILE A 213 -14.71 -10.49 -2.95
C ILE A 213 -15.63 -11.49 -2.27
N ASP A 214 -16.58 -12.01 -3.01
CA ASP A 214 -17.56 -12.96 -2.53
C ASP A 214 -17.50 -14.32 -3.25
N THR A 215 -17.10 -14.33 -4.49
CA THR A 215 -16.98 -15.51 -5.35
C THR A 215 -15.55 -15.65 -5.86
N LEU A 216 -15.24 -16.78 -6.51
CA LEU A 216 -13.94 -16.97 -7.17
C LEU A 216 -13.78 -16.02 -8.37
N GLU A 217 -14.87 -15.65 -9.07
CA GLU A 217 -14.82 -14.65 -10.13
C GLU A 217 -14.42 -13.28 -9.57
N ASP A 218 -14.97 -12.88 -8.43
CA ASP A 218 -14.57 -11.64 -7.75
C ASP A 218 -13.10 -11.66 -7.33
N TRP A 219 -12.63 -12.84 -6.89
CA TRP A 219 -11.23 -13.05 -6.54
C TRP A 219 -10.31 -12.82 -7.74
N GLU A 220 -10.61 -13.43 -8.87
CA GLU A 220 -9.84 -13.26 -10.11
C GLU A 220 -9.86 -11.79 -10.58
N ARG A 221 -11.00 -11.12 -10.50
CA ARG A 221 -11.11 -9.68 -10.82
C ARG A 221 -10.28 -8.82 -9.87
N ALA A 222 -10.31 -9.12 -8.59
CA ALA A 222 -9.48 -8.42 -7.60
C ALA A 222 -7.98 -8.61 -7.89
N GLU A 223 -7.53 -9.81 -8.29
CA GLU A 223 -6.14 -10.08 -8.70
C GLU A 223 -5.74 -9.27 -9.94
N ILE A 224 -6.61 -9.17 -10.93
CA ILE A 224 -6.36 -8.34 -12.14
C ILE A 224 -6.21 -6.86 -11.76
N LEU A 225 -7.12 -6.34 -10.92
CA LEU A 225 -7.07 -4.96 -10.46
C LEU A 225 -5.84 -4.69 -9.59
N PHE A 226 -5.51 -5.63 -8.70
CA PHE A 226 -4.30 -5.54 -7.87
C PHE A 226 -3.03 -5.51 -8.72
N ASN A 227 -2.94 -6.37 -9.73
CA ASN A 227 -1.83 -6.37 -10.69
C ASN A 227 -1.75 -5.05 -11.46
N LEU A 228 -2.88 -4.44 -11.81
CA LEU A 228 -2.92 -3.14 -12.47
C LEU A 228 -2.36 -2.03 -11.57
N LEU A 229 -2.70 -2.05 -10.27
CA LEU A 229 -2.23 -1.08 -9.28
C LEU A 229 -0.75 -1.26 -8.95
N HIS A 230 -0.34 -2.52 -8.82
CA HIS A 230 1.03 -2.90 -8.51
C HIS A 230 1.81 -3.32 -9.75
N LYS A 231 1.34 -2.86 -10.93
CA LYS A 231 1.99 -3.15 -12.21
C LYS A 231 3.49 -2.97 -12.05
N ASP A 232 4.19 -4.08 -12.18
CA ASP A 232 5.63 -4.09 -12.08
C ASP A 232 6.17 -3.20 -13.19
N ARG A 233 6.86 -2.13 -12.81
CA ARG A 233 7.39 -1.14 -13.74
C ARG A 233 8.55 -1.66 -14.58
N PHE A 234 8.71 -2.99 -14.68
CA PHE A 234 9.73 -3.61 -15.53
C PHE A 234 9.52 -3.30 -17.02
N ASP A 235 8.27 -3.29 -17.50
CA ASP A 235 7.97 -2.96 -18.89
C ASP A 235 8.25 -1.49 -19.21
N GLU A 236 7.91 -0.59 -18.29
CA GLU A 236 8.25 0.83 -18.39
C GLU A 236 9.77 1.01 -18.40
N TRP A 237 10.46 0.30 -17.51
CA TRP A 237 11.91 0.29 -17.45
C TRP A 237 12.52 -0.29 -18.73
N ASN A 238 11.96 -1.36 -19.27
CA ASN A 238 12.42 -1.96 -20.51
C ASN A 238 12.28 -1.00 -21.70
N THR A 239 11.17 -0.26 -21.74
CA THR A 239 10.93 0.80 -22.73
C THR A 239 11.96 1.92 -22.60
N LEU A 240 12.23 2.39 -21.38
CA LEU A 240 13.24 3.42 -21.11
C LEU A 240 14.66 2.94 -21.46
N LYS A 241 15.01 1.67 -21.14
CA LYS A 241 16.30 1.07 -21.51
C LYS A 241 16.58 1.15 -23.02
N LYS A 242 15.56 0.87 -23.85
CA LYS A 242 15.69 0.98 -25.33
C LYS A 242 16.02 2.41 -25.74
N LYS A 243 15.35 3.42 -25.16
CA LYS A 243 15.62 4.85 -25.40
C LYS A 243 17.04 5.24 -24.95
N LEU A 244 17.45 4.80 -23.75
CA LEU A 244 18.81 5.07 -23.23
C LEU A 244 19.90 4.44 -24.10
N HIS A 245 19.66 3.24 -24.63
CA HIS A 245 20.60 2.56 -25.52
C HIS A 245 20.84 3.35 -26.81
N GLN A 246 19.83 4.03 -27.33
CA GLN A 246 19.88 4.84 -28.55
C GLN A 246 20.48 6.24 -28.33
N LYS A 247 20.76 6.68 -27.09
CA LYS A 247 21.43 7.96 -26.85
C LYS A 247 22.82 7.96 -27.50
N GLU A 248 23.08 8.96 -28.37
CA GLU A 248 24.39 9.17 -29.02
C GLU A 248 25.24 10.23 -28.32
N GLU A 249 24.66 10.91 -27.32
CA GLU A 249 25.32 12.02 -26.63
C GLU A 249 26.55 11.56 -25.86
N VAL A 250 27.65 12.26 -26.03
CA VAL A 250 28.92 11.99 -25.34
C VAL A 250 29.02 12.88 -24.09
N ILE A 251 28.81 12.28 -22.93
CA ILE A 251 28.94 12.98 -21.65
C ILE A 251 30.35 12.75 -21.09
N HIS A 252 31.06 13.85 -20.83
CA HIS A 252 32.35 13.79 -20.15
C HIS A 252 32.17 13.77 -18.64
N PHE A 253 32.71 12.76 -17.99
CA PHE A 253 32.61 12.58 -16.54
C PHE A 253 33.98 12.33 -15.89
N LYS A 254 34.08 12.64 -14.57
CA LYS A 254 35.31 12.50 -13.77
C LYS A 254 35.02 11.77 -12.44
N GLU A 255 36.03 11.13 -11.88
CA GLU A 255 35.95 10.53 -10.54
C GLU A 255 35.57 11.57 -9.49
N GLY A 256 34.72 11.18 -8.55
CA GLY A 256 34.18 12.03 -7.49
C GLY A 256 32.94 12.84 -7.87
N GLU A 257 32.54 12.82 -9.13
CA GLU A 257 31.28 13.45 -9.57
C GLU A 257 30.08 12.57 -9.25
N VAL A 258 28.94 13.21 -9.01
CA VAL A 258 27.65 12.56 -8.72
C VAL A 258 26.67 12.93 -9.82
N TYR A 259 26.09 11.92 -10.44
CA TYR A 259 25.04 12.05 -11.45
C TYR A 259 23.76 11.37 -11.00
N PHE A 260 22.62 11.92 -11.39
CA PHE A 260 21.37 11.19 -11.35
C PHE A 260 21.29 10.30 -12.57
N LEU A 261 21.31 8.97 -12.34
CA LEU A 261 21.25 7.96 -13.38
C LEU A 261 19.90 7.24 -13.36
N SER A 262 19.40 6.88 -14.53
CA SER A 262 18.32 5.90 -14.67
C SER A 262 18.87 4.51 -14.34
N VAL A 263 18.76 4.11 -13.04
CA VAL A 263 19.30 2.83 -12.56
C VAL A 263 18.34 1.66 -12.77
N GLY A 264 17.06 1.96 -12.99
CA GLY A 264 16.03 1.00 -13.35
C GLY A 264 15.24 0.41 -12.22
N LYS A 265 14.34 -0.48 -12.56
CA LYS A 265 13.69 -1.45 -11.68
C LYS A 265 14.59 -2.69 -11.64
N ASN A 266 14.90 -3.20 -10.47
CA ASN A 266 15.81 -4.33 -10.27
C ASN A 266 15.16 -5.40 -9.39
N ILE A 267 15.80 -6.55 -9.24
CA ILE A 267 15.25 -7.74 -8.58
C ILE A 267 15.56 -7.69 -7.07
N GLY A 268 14.59 -8.06 -6.26
CA GLY A 268 14.76 -8.25 -4.82
C GLY A 268 15.32 -7.01 -4.10
N TYR A 269 16.43 -7.19 -3.39
CA TYR A 269 17.09 -6.13 -2.61
C TYR A 269 18.07 -5.26 -3.40
N GLU A 270 18.19 -5.48 -4.71
CA GLU A 270 18.99 -4.57 -5.55
C GLU A 270 18.37 -3.17 -5.55
N VAL A 271 19.24 -2.17 -5.47
CA VAL A 271 18.81 -0.78 -5.47
C VAL A 271 18.16 -0.40 -6.79
N TYR A 272 16.96 0.18 -6.72
CA TYR A 272 16.21 0.68 -7.87
C TYR A 272 16.09 2.20 -7.88
N GLY A 273 15.73 2.76 -9.01
CA GLY A 273 15.47 4.19 -9.20
C GLY A 273 14.05 4.59 -8.83
N LYS A 274 13.85 5.88 -8.58
CA LYS A 274 12.56 6.48 -8.23
C LYS A 274 11.98 7.29 -9.39
N ALA A 275 10.71 7.64 -9.30
CA ALA A 275 9.94 8.39 -10.28
C ALA A 275 9.90 7.71 -11.68
N GLU A 276 9.37 8.40 -12.68
CA GLU A 276 9.15 7.86 -14.04
C GLU A 276 10.44 7.48 -14.77
N LEU A 277 11.52 8.19 -14.52
CA LEU A 277 12.83 7.93 -15.15
C LEU A 277 13.71 6.98 -14.32
N PHE A 278 13.20 6.36 -13.28
CA PHE A 278 13.93 5.43 -12.41
C PHE A 278 15.26 6.00 -11.91
N LEU A 279 15.25 7.26 -11.44
CA LEU A 279 16.43 8.02 -11.09
C LEU A 279 16.98 7.67 -9.71
N ARG A 280 18.32 7.65 -9.64
CA ARG A 280 19.07 7.58 -8.39
C ARG A 280 20.40 8.33 -8.52
N PRO A 281 20.84 9.04 -7.48
CA PRO A 281 22.17 9.62 -7.47
C PRO A 281 23.22 8.50 -7.36
N VAL A 282 24.22 8.55 -8.21
CA VAL A 282 25.35 7.60 -8.28
C VAL A 282 26.66 8.38 -8.29
N LEU A 283 27.56 8.02 -7.36
CA LEU A 283 28.91 8.56 -7.32
C LEU A 283 29.80 7.82 -8.32
N VAL A 284 30.49 8.56 -9.17
CA VAL A 284 31.56 8.03 -10.04
C VAL A 284 32.76 7.71 -9.15
N TYR A 285 32.90 6.44 -8.75
CA TYR A 285 34.00 5.99 -7.90
C TYR A 285 35.29 5.82 -8.69
N LYS A 286 35.25 5.14 -9.84
CA LYS A 286 36.40 4.92 -10.71
C LYS A 286 35.98 4.92 -12.17
N LYS A 287 36.63 5.73 -12.98
CA LYS A 287 36.46 5.73 -14.44
C LYS A 287 37.13 4.49 -15.03
N LEU A 288 36.42 3.71 -15.84
CA LEU A 288 36.92 2.49 -16.49
C LEU A 288 37.25 2.74 -17.95
N THR A 289 36.32 3.37 -18.66
CA THR A 289 36.49 3.72 -20.09
C THR A 289 36.05 5.17 -20.34
N LYS A 290 35.96 5.58 -21.60
CA LYS A 290 35.36 6.87 -21.96
C LYS A 290 33.85 6.92 -21.66
N GLN A 291 33.16 5.77 -21.60
CA GLN A 291 31.72 5.65 -21.49
C GLN A 291 31.25 4.95 -20.18
N THR A 292 32.14 4.17 -19.55
CA THR A 292 31.75 3.36 -18.38
C THR A 292 32.57 3.69 -17.16
N PHE A 293 31.95 3.49 -15.98
CA PHE A 293 32.58 3.69 -14.68
C PHE A 293 32.04 2.73 -13.64
N LEU A 294 32.83 2.45 -12.61
CA LEU A 294 32.37 1.81 -11.39
C LEU A 294 31.71 2.87 -10.53
N GLY A 295 30.42 2.70 -10.27
CA GLY A 295 29.58 3.66 -9.56
C GLY A 295 29.03 3.11 -8.24
N ILE A 296 28.90 3.98 -7.26
CA ILE A 296 28.30 3.68 -5.96
C ILE A 296 26.96 4.41 -5.87
N PRO A 297 25.81 3.71 -5.82
CA PRO A 297 24.52 4.32 -5.60
C PRO A 297 24.42 5.00 -4.24
N LEU A 298 23.76 6.15 -4.19
CA LEU A 298 23.57 6.94 -2.98
C LEU A 298 22.10 6.92 -2.51
N THR A 299 21.91 7.11 -1.21
CA THR A 299 20.59 7.35 -0.60
C THR A 299 20.62 8.60 0.27
N SER A 300 19.46 9.27 0.42
CA SER A 300 19.29 10.39 1.36
C SER A 300 19.01 9.95 2.80
N GLN A 301 18.79 8.66 3.02
CA GLN A 301 18.60 8.11 4.36
C GLN A 301 19.98 7.90 5.00
N THR A 302 20.17 8.39 6.21
CA THR A 302 21.34 8.05 7.03
C THR A 302 21.21 6.60 7.48
N LYS A 303 22.23 5.79 7.18
CA LYS A 303 22.32 4.38 7.57
C LYS A 303 23.68 4.13 8.18
N GLU A 304 23.74 3.27 9.18
CA GLU A 304 24.96 2.88 9.89
C GLU A 304 25.38 1.45 9.53
N GLY A 305 26.64 1.12 9.76
CA GLY A 305 27.22 -0.18 9.49
C GLY A 305 28.25 -0.17 8.35
N SER A 306 29.02 -1.26 8.23
CA SER A 306 30.15 -1.42 7.28
C SER A 306 29.75 -1.30 5.81
N PHE A 307 28.46 -1.51 5.49
CA PHE A 307 27.91 -1.38 4.14
C PHE A 307 27.70 0.06 3.67
N TYR A 308 27.84 1.05 4.57
CA TYR A 308 27.40 2.42 4.35
C TYR A 308 28.50 3.43 4.68
N PHE A 309 28.53 4.53 3.91
CA PHE A 309 29.42 5.66 4.19
C PHE A 309 28.67 6.97 3.94
N SER A 310 28.42 7.73 5.02
CA SER A 310 27.68 9.00 4.96
C SER A 310 28.63 10.19 4.78
N PHE A 311 28.24 11.13 3.93
CA PHE A 311 28.99 12.36 3.63
C PHE A 311 28.11 13.46 3.09
N ASN A 312 28.63 14.69 3.08
CA ASN A 312 27.96 15.85 2.50
C ASN A 312 28.69 16.29 1.23
N TYR A 313 27.95 16.48 0.12
CA TYR A 313 28.48 17.05 -1.12
C TYR A 313 27.63 18.19 -1.66
N LYS A 314 26.44 18.42 -1.06
CA LYS A 314 25.59 19.59 -1.25
C LYS A 314 25.34 20.23 0.11
N GLN A 315 25.25 21.59 0.15
CA GLN A 315 24.96 22.31 1.39
C GLN A 315 23.68 21.78 2.06
N GLY A 316 23.80 21.41 3.35
CA GLY A 316 22.69 21.01 4.19
C GLY A 316 22.08 19.62 3.90
N LYS A 317 22.68 18.79 3.02
CA LYS A 317 22.15 17.46 2.71
C LYS A 317 23.20 16.37 2.86
N THR A 318 22.93 15.44 3.78
CA THR A 318 23.71 14.20 3.93
C THR A 318 23.31 13.20 2.85
N SER A 319 24.30 12.52 2.30
CA SER A 319 24.11 11.40 1.37
C SER A 319 24.91 10.20 1.86
N THR A 320 24.35 9.02 1.75
CA THR A 320 24.95 7.77 2.19
C THR A 320 25.27 6.88 0.99
N ALA A 321 26.52 6.55 0.79
CA ALA A 321 26.99 5.59 -0.22
C ALA A 321 26.68 4.17 0.23
N MET A 322 26.16 3.34 -0.67
CA MET A 322 25.78 1.94 -0.44
C MET A 322 26.82 1.02 -1.08
N PHE A 323 27.82 0.58 -0.33
CA PHE A 323 28.95 -0.20 -0.82
C PHE A 323 28.53 -1.57 -1.41
N HIS A 324 27.56 -2.23 -0.80
CA HIS A 324 27.00 -3.51 -1.27
C HIS A 324 26.23 -3.40 -2.60
N GLN A 325 26.01 -2.17 -3.11
CA GLN A 325 25.32 -1.90 -4.37
C GLN A 325 26.28 -1.35 -5.46
N ILE A 326 27.59 -1.43 -5.24
CA ILE A 326 28.58 -0.99 -6.21
C ILE A 326 28.51 -1.82 -7.48
N ARG A 327 28.46 -1.16 -8.65
CA ARG A 327 28.42 -1.85 -9.96
C ARG A 327 28.89 -0.95 -11.09
N VAL A 328 29.04 -1.53 -12.27
CA VAL A 328 29.39 -0.79 -13.49
C VAL A 328 28.16 -0.11 -14.07
N PHE A 329 28.33 1.15 -14.46
CA PHE A 329 27.34 1.95 -15.17
C PHE A 329 27.91 2.48 -16.47
N ASP A 330 27.05 2.56 -17.50
CA ASP A 330 27.29 3.35 -18.69
C ASP A 330 26.78 4.78 -18.46
N ILE A 331 27.55 5.78 -18.88
CA ILE A 331 27.20 7.21 -18.69
C ILE A 331 25.95 7.62 -19.47
N LYS A 332 25.55 6.89 -20.51
CA LYS A 332 24.28 7.10 -21.24
C LYS A 332 23.04 7.07 -20.33
N ARG A 333 23.16 6.45 -19.14
CA ARG A 333 22.10 6.45 -18.12
C ARG A 333 21.91 7.78 -17.42
N SER A 334 22.85 8.74 -17.63
CA SER A 334 22.80 10.06 -16.97
C SER A 334 21.66 10.91 -17.49
N GLU A 335 20.92 11.52 -16.54
CA GLU A 335 19.94 12.54 -16.85
C GLU A 335 20.47 13.93 -16.50
N TYR A 336 21.17 14.08 -15.37
CA TYR A 336 21.81 15.34 -15.03
C TYR A 336 22.95 15.18 -14.00
N TYR A 337 23.88 16.12 -14.06
CA TYR A 337 24.93 16.28 -13.07
C TYR A 337 24.39 16.86 -11.75
N SER A 338 24.77 16.29 -10.62
CA SER A 338 24.29 16.67 -9.31
C SER A 338 25.31 17.44 -8.45
N GLY A 339 26.59 17.17 -8.64
CA GLY A 339 27.66 17.79 -7.86
C GLY A 339 28.91 16.94 -7.79
N LYS A 340 29.87 17.34 -6.93
CA LYS A 340 31.13 16.65 -6.76
C LYS A 340 31.52 16.56 -5.29
N ILE A 341 32.05 15.42 -4.87
CA ILE A 341 32.60 15.26 -3.52
C ILE A 341 34.00 15.83 -3.41
N SER A 342 34.42 16.23 -2.22
CA SER A 342 35.77 16.74 -1.95
C SER A 342 36.83 15.64 -2.12
N LYS A 343 38.08 16.03 -2.41
CA LYS A 343 39.22 15.10 -2.46
C LYS A 343 39.38 14.33 -1.16
N ASN A 344 39.17 14.99 0.00
CA ASN A 344 39.24 14.37 1.32
C ASN A 344 38.13 13.34 1.53
N THR A 345 36.86 13.68 1.16
CA THR A 345 35.72 12.76 1.21
C THR A 345 36.00 11.52 0.35
N MET A 346 36.54 11.72 -0.85
CA MET A 346 36.88 10.61 -1.75
C MET A 346 37.98 9.71 -1.17
N LYS A 347 39.00 10.29 -0.49
CA LYS A 347 40.06 9.53 0.20
C LYS A 347 39.46 8.66 1.33
N ASN A 348 38.62 9.24 2.17
CA ASN A 348 37.99 8.52 3.31
C ASN A 348 37.04 7.43 2.80
N LEU A 349 36.25 7.70 1.77
CA LEU A 349 35.38 6.71 1.13
C LEU A 349 36.18 5.53 0.57
N LYS A 350 37.32 5.78 -0.08
CA LYS A 350 38.21 4.71 -0.58
C LYS A 350 38.76 3.83 0.53
N ILE A 351 39.09 4.42 1.70
CA ILE A 351 39.53 3.67 2.89
C ILE A 351 38.38 2.79 3.40
N ALA A 352 37.21 3.37 3.62
CA ALA A 352 36.04 2.64 4.13
C ALA A 352 35.62 1.49 3.15
N LEU A 353 35.65 1.74 1.84
CA LEU A 353 35.33 0.69 0.86
C LEU A 353 36.39 -0.44 0.88
N LYS A 354 37.66 -0.10 1.09
CA LYS A 354 38.73 -1.10 1.20
C LYS A 354 38.51 -2.00 2.44
N GLU A 355 38.10 -1.43 3.57
CA GLU A 355 37.75 -2.19 4.76
C GLU A 355 36.53 -3.08 4.54
N PHE A 356 35.48 -2.57 3.91
CA PHE A 356 34.31 -3.35 3.51
C PHE A 356 34.66 -4.54 2.62
N MET A 357 35.63 -4.39 1.70
CA MET A 357 36.06 -5.47 0.79
C MET A 357 37.01 -6.49 1.41
N LYS A 358 37.48 -6.25 2.63
CA LYS A 358 38.29 -7.21 3.36
C LYS A 358 37.37 -8.22 4.08
N PHE A 359 36.79 -9.15 3.35
CA PHE A 359 36.14 -10.30 3.97
C PHE A 359 37.20 -11.15 4.65
N THR A 360 37.25 -11.14 5.98
CA THR A 360 37.98 -12.15 6.73
C THR A 360 37.08 -13.38 6.85
N SER A 361 37.63 -14.57 6.64
CA SER A 361 36.98 -15.89 6.69
C SER A 361 36.37 -16.28 8.03
N SER A 362 36.32 -15.35 9.01
CA SER A 362 35.77 -15.55 10.35
C SER A 362 34.34 -15.02 10.56
N GLU A 363 33.72 -14.38 9.58
CA GLU A 363 32.34 -13.84 9.69
C GLU A 363 31.29 -14.68 8.91
N GLU A 364 31.58 -15.95 8.59
CA GLU A 364 30.61 -16.83 7.91
C GLU A 364 29.48 -17.35 8.82
N GLU A 365 29.50 -17.09 10.14
CA GLU A 365 28.57 -17.67 11.11
C GLU A 365 27.25 -16.90 11.29
N ASP A 366 27.10 -15.68 10.77
CA ASP A 366 25.86 -14.85 10.92
C ASP A 366 25.07 -14.70 9.61
N ARG A 367 24.90 -15.76 8.84
CA ARG A 367 23.90 -15.77 7.77
C ARG A 367 22.55 -16.13 8.36
N PRO A 368 21.52 -15.29 8.24
CA PRO A 368 20.18 -15.71 8.60
C PRO A 368 19.81 -16.92 7.73
N THR A 369 19.58 -18.05 8.39
CA THR A 369 19.08 -19.28 7.78
C THR A 369 17.81 -18.95 6.99
N ARG A 370 17.82 -19.25 5.71
CA ARG A 370 16.61 -19.23 4.89
C ARG A 370 15.62 -20.18 5.54
N ALA A 371 14.57 -19.63 6.14
CA ALA A 371 13.37 -20.41 6.42
C ALA A 371 12.81 -20.88 5.07
N LYS A 372 12.62 -22.19 4.96
CA LYS A 372 12.00 -22.87 3.83
C LYS A 372 10.51 -22.52 3.74
#